data_d95460c1769aec2c673837ebc61bce84
#
_entry.id   d95460c1769aec2c673837ebc61bce84
#
_cell.length_a   1.000
_cell.length_b   1.000
_cell.length_c   1.000
_cell.angle_alpha   90.00
_cell.angle_beta   90.00
_cell.angle_gamma   90.00
#
_symmetry.space_group_name_H-M   'P 1'
#
loop_
_entity.id
_entity.type
_entity.pdbx_description
1 polymer ?
#
loop_
_entity_poly.entity_id
_entity_poly.type
_entity_poly.pdbx_seq_one_letter_code
_entity_poly.pdbx_strand_id
1 'polypeptide(L)'
;MCIRDRKNTYLDSLSELIQNKTGRIHTTFNQTIASTGRLSSTKPNFQNIPIRTSEGREIRKAFIAKNNGWKILSADYSQVELRVMAHFSGDNALLDAFKNSEDIHSKTASLVFNVPIDKVLPEMRRTAKVVNFGIMYGAGPFRMSQELGIPRNDASAIIENYFTQYPGIQNYINSTIEKARKDNYVETILGRRRPIWDANSDNGLRRKAAERMAINMPIQGSAAEMIKLAMVRIHKEIIKNDLESKLVMQIHDELIFEFPDKEEEVLVRLVVDNMENAMKLSVPLVVDYGIGDSWYEAH
;
A
#
# COMPACT_ATOMS: atom_id res chain seq x y z
N MET A 1 3.00 -5.74 -21.33
CA MET A 1 3.73 -4.57 -21.86
C MET A 1 4.90 -5.08 -22.70
N CYS A 2 5.00 -4.66 -23.98
CA CYS A 2 6.06 -5.13 -24.89
C CYS A 2 7.44 -4.58 -24.48
N ILE A 3 8.53 -5.30 -24.80
CA ILE A 3 9.91 -4.83 -24.52
C ILE A 3 10.16 -3.44 -25.13
N ARG A 4 9.65 -3.20 -26.34
CA ARG A 4 9.72 -1.89 -27.02
C ARG A 4 9.02 -0.79 -26.21
N ASP A 5 7.84 -1.06 -25.64
CA ASP A 5 7.09 -0.08 -24.84
C ASP A 5 7.84 0.27 -23.53
N ARG A 6 8.51 -0.72 -22.92
CA ARG A 6 9.32 -0.50 -21.71
C ARG A 6 10.56 0.33 -22.00
N LYS A 7 11.25 0.02 -23.10
CA LYS A 7 12.41 0.80 -23.53
C LYS A 7 12.02 2.26 -23.74
N ASN A 8 11.00 2.51 -24.55
CA ASN A 8 10.56 3.87 -24.88
C ASN A 8 10.03 4.62 -23.63
N THR A 9 9.29 3.94 -22.76
CA THR A 9 8.65 4.58 -21.60
C THR A 9 9.63 4.86 -20.46
N TYR A 10 10.61 3.99 -20.21
CA TYR A 10 11.47 4.10 -19.02
C TYR A 10 12.94 4.38 -19.33
N LEU A 11 13.51 3.87 -20.43
CA LEU A 11 14.92 4.12 -20.73
C LEU A 11 15.11 5.40 -21.56
N ASP A 12 14.40 5.50 -22.67
CA ASP A 12 14.59 6.64 -23.57
C ASP A 12 13.98 7.92 -22.98
N SER A 13 12.74 7.85 -22.46
CA SER A 13 12.05 9.02 -21.90
C SER A 13 12.62 9.52 -20.57
N LEU A 14 13.16 8.65 -19.72
CA LEU A 14 13.73 9.10 -18.45
C LEU A 14 15.07 9.83 -18.65
N SER A 15 15.91 9.37 -19.59
CA SER A 15 17.19 10.04 -19.86
C SER A 15 17.00 11.47 -20.39
N GLU A 16 15.94 11.73 -21.16
CA GLU A 16 15.60 13.07 -21.66
C GLU A 16 15.14 14.04 -20.56
N LEU A 17 14.70 13.51 -19.41
CA LEU A 17 14.23 14.30 -18.27
C LEU A 17 15.33 14.67 -17.28
N ILE A 18 16.58 14.26 -17.51
CA ILE A 18 17.71 14.65 -16.67
C ILE A 18 17.95 16.14 -16.80
N GLN A 19 17.83 16.86 -15.70
CA GLN A 19 18.08 18.29 -15.66
C GLN A 19 19.58 18.58 -15.69
N ASN A 20 20.06 19.33 -16.67
CA ASN A 20 21.47 19.68 -16.81
C ASN A 20 22.07 20.35 -15.56
N LYS A 21 21.28 21.14 -14.84
CA LYS A 21 21.72 21.86 -13.64
C LYS A 21 22.02 20.97 -12.45
N THR A 22 21.28 19.87 -12.29
CA THR A 22 21.35 18.99 -11.11
C THR A 22 21.93 17.62 -11.43
N GLY A 23 21.92 17.21 -12.71
CA GLY A 23 22.25 15.86 -13.15
C GLY A 23 21.22 14.81 -12.69
N ARG A 24 20.00 15.24 -12.31
CA ARG A 24 18.95 14.37 -11.71
C ARG A 24 17.63 14.53 -12.44
N ILE A 25 16.78 13.53 -12.26
CA ILE A 25 15.38 13.59 -12.67
C ILE A 25 14.55 14.03 -11.45
N HIS A 26 13.69 15.02 -11.64
CA HIS A 26 12.81 15.55 -10.63
C HIS A 26 11.35 15.32 -11.01
N THR A 27 10.65 14.52 -10.21
CA THR A 27 9.19 14.35 -10.34
C THR A 27 8.44 15.47 -9.60
N THR A 28 7.19 15.67 -9.98
CA THR A 28 6.27 16.52 -9.24
C THR A 28 5.29 15.66 -8.45
N PHE A 29 5.27 15.81 -7.13
CA PHE A 29 4.28 15.19 -6.26
C PHE A 29 3.07 16.10 -6.07
N ASN A 30 1.89 15.62 -6.48
CA ASN A 30 0.63 16.33 -6.34
C ASN A 30 -0.13 15.82 -5.11
N GLN A 31 -0.59 16.74 -4.25
CA GLN A 31 -1.30 16.42 -3.01
C GLN A 31 -2.82 16.41 -3.15
N THR A 32 -3.36 16.98 -4.22
CA THR A 32 -4.79 17.31 -4.37
C THR A 32 -5.51 16.50 -5.45
N ILE A 33 -4.79 15.65 -6.21
CA ILE A 33 -5.38 14.91 -7.33
C ILE A 33 -6.11 13.66 -6.84
N ALA A 34 -5.46 12.86 -5.98
CA ALA A 34 -6.06 11.63 -5.49
C ALA A 34 -7.11 11.91 -4.41
N SER A 35 -8.35 11.48 -4.65
CA SER A 35 -9.47 11.68 -3.71
C SER A 35 -9.29 10.94 -2.37
N THR A 36 -8.40 9.94 -2.30
CA THR A 36 -7.99 9.27 -1.06
C THR A 36 -6.95 10.06 -0.25
N GLY A 37 -6.43 11.16 -0.80
CA GLY A 37 -5.32 11.91 -0.19
C GLY A 37 -3.94 11.30 -0.43
N ARG A 38 -3.81 10.23 -1.22
CA ARG A 38 -2.51 9.75 -1.67
C ARG A 38 -1.80 10.80 -2.51
N LEU A 39 -0.47 10.82 -2.45
CA LEU A 39 0.32 11.58 -3.42
C LEU A 39 0.22 10.93 -4.79
N SER A 40 0.27 11.72 -5.84
CA SER A 40 0.47 11.23 -7.19
C SER A 40 1.73 11.84 -7.77
N SER A 41 2.51 11.04 -8.49
CA SER A 41 3.78 11.44 -9.11
C SER A 41 3.55 11.69 -10.60
N THR A 42 4.08 12.83 -11.11
CA THR A 42 3.95 13.21 -12.53
C THR A 42 5.21 13.85 -13.05
N LYS A 43 5.50 13.67 -14.35
CA LYS A 43 6.62 14.29 -15.06
C LYS A 43 8.00 14.02 -14.46
N PRO A 44 8.42 12.74 -14.36
CA PRO A 44 7.74 11.49 -14.70
C PRO A 44 6.91 10.90 -13.55
N ASN A 45 6.06 9.90 -13.85
CA ASN A 45 5.38 9.14 -12.80
C ASN A 45 6.27 7.99 -12.30
N PHE A 46 6.98 8.19 -11.22
CA PHE A 46 7.83 7.18 -10.61
C PHE A 46 7.04 6.08 -9.86
N GLN A 47 5.77 6.33 -9.50
CA GLN A 47 4.92 5.33 -8.84
C GLN A 47 4.51 4.19 -9.77
N ASN A 48 4.72 4.33 -11.09
CA ASN A 48 4.43 3.30 -12.08
C ASN A 48 5.65 2.48 -12.51
N ILE A 49 6.82 2.65 -11.90
CA ILE A 49 8.00 1.85 -12.22
C ILE A 49 7.72 0.39 -11.89
N PRO A 50 7.88 -0.54 -12.88
CA PRO A 50 7.48 -1.92 -12.71
C PRO A 50 8.28 -2.63 -11.61
N ILE A 51 7.58 -3.46 -10.81
CA ILE A 51 8.19 -4.29 -9.76
C ILE A 51 7.89 -5.78 -9.94
N ARG A 52 6.83 -6.12 -10.68
CA ARG A 52 6.32 -7.49 -10.74
C ARG A 52 7.14 -8.43 -11.63
N THR A 53 7.88 -7.90 -12.60
CA THR A 53 8.69 -8.70 -13.52
C THR A 53 10.18 -8.48 -13.25
N SER A 54 11.03 -9.50 -13.49
CA SER A 54 12.48 -9.41 -13.34
C SER A 54 13.06 -8.23 -14.13
N GLU A 55 12.66 -8.09 -15.41
CA GLU A 55 13.15 -7.02 -16.28
C GLU A 55 12.63 -5.64 -15.84
N GLY A 56 11.43 -5.58 -15.25
CA GLY A 56 10.90 -4.34 -14.69
C GLY A 56 11.68 -3.86 -13.48
N ARG A 57 12.12 -4.80 -12.64
CA ARG A 57 12.97 -4.51 -11.49
C ARG A 57 14.35 -4.00 -11.87
N GLU A 58 14.93 -4.46 -12.99
CA GLU A 58 16.23 -4.00 -13.48
C GLU A 58 16.29 -2.46 -13.67
N ILE A 59 15.16 -1.82 -14.00
CA ILE A 59 15.06 -0.35 -14.13
C ILE A 59 15.45 0.34 -12.81
N ARG A 60 15.20 -0.29 -11.68
CA ARG A 60 15.52 0.26 -10.35
C ARG A 60 17.03 0.38 -10.09
N LYS A 61 17.88 -0.34 -10.84
CA LYS A 61 19.33 -0.21 -10.78
C LYS A 61 19.84 1.16 -11.24
N ALA A 62 19.05 1.88 -12.05
CA ALA A 62 19.39 3.24 -12.50
C ALA A 62 19.13 4.30 -11.41
N PHE A 63 18.44 3.95 -10.33
CA PHE A 63 18.15 4.86 -9.22
C PHE A 63 19.20 4.67 -8.12
N ILE A 64 20.18 5.55 -8.12
CA ILE A 64 21.32 5.53 -7.22
C ILE A 64 21.39 6.85 -6.43
N ALA A 65 22.12 6.85 -5.33
CA ALA A 65 22.39 8.07 -4.58
C ALA A 65 23.24 9.05 -5.40
N LYS A 66 23.11 10.35 -5.14
CA LYS A 66 23.80 11.41 -5.89
C LYS A 66 25.31 11.39 -5.67
N ASN A 67 25.73 11.22 -4.44
CA ASN A 67 27.13 11.39 -4.04
C ASN A 67 27.83 10.02 -3.94
N ASN A 68 29.11 9.98 -4.29
CA ASN A 68 29.94 8.79 -4.06
C ASN A 68 30.01 8.48 -2.56
N GLY A 69 29.91 7.20 -2.19
CA GLY A 69 29.89 6.76 -0.78
C GLY A 69 28.57 7.02 -0.08
N TRP A 70 27.53 7.36 -0.82
CA TRP A 70 26.16 7.42 -0.33
C TRP A 70 25.40 6.19 -0.78
N LYS A 71 24.42 5.77 0.05
CA LYS A 71 23.54 4.63 -0.21
C LYS A 71 22.09 5.06 -0.33
N ILE A 72 21.27 4.11 -0.77
CA ILE A 72 19.80 4.20 -0.77
C ILE A 72 19.27 3.38 0.40
N LEU A 73 18.37 3.97 1.18
CA LEU A 73 17.48 3.28 2.12
C LEU A 73 16.08 3.26 1.53
N SER A 74 15.49 2.08 1.43
CA SER A 74 14.07 1.86 1.16
C SER A 74 13.40 1.40 2.45
N ALA A 75 12.31 2.03 2.85
CA ALA A 75 11.50 1.63 4.01
C ALA A 75 10.03 1.56 3.60
N ASP A 76 9.41 0.39 3.73
CA ASP A 76 8.06 0.10 3.27
C ASP A 76 7.18 -0.41 4.42
N TYR A 77 5.93 0.05 4.48
CA TYR A 77 4.98 -0.48 5.45
C TYR A 77 4.56 -1.91 5.09
N SER A 78 4.76 -2.82 6.01
CA SER A 78 4.28 -4.19 5.86
C SER A 78 2.76 -4.27 6.00
N GLN A 79 2.07 -4.51 4.89
CA GLN A 79 0.61 -4.75 4.82
C GLN A 79 -0.25 -3.67 5.49
N VAL A 80 0.10 -2.40 5.36
CA VAL A 80 -0.54 -1.28 6.07
C VAL A 80 -2.05 -1.24 5.89
N GLU A 81 -2.57 -1.47 4.69
CA GLU A 81 -4.01 -1.42 4.42
C GLU A 81 -4.77 -2.55 5.15
N LEU A 82 -4.18 -3.75 5.28
CA LEU A 82 -4.77 -4.83 6.07
C LEU A 82 -4.72 -4.55 7.57
N ARG A 83 -3.69 -3.87 8.06
CA ARG A 83 -3.61 -3.41 9.47
C ARG A 83 -4.64 -2.32 9.76
N VAL A 84 -4.87 -1.41 8.82
CA VAL A 84 -5.95 -0.42 8.91
C VAL A 84 -7.32 -1.11 8.87
N MET A 85 -7.51 -2.14 8.03
CA MET A 85 -8.73 -2.94 8.02
C MET A 85 -8.95 -3.65 9.36
N ALA A 86 -7.91 -4.24 9.95
CA ALA A 86 -7.97 -4.86 11.28
C ALA A 86 -8.44 -3.86 12.36
N HIS A 87 -7.90 -2.64 12.31
CA HIS A 87 -8.28 -1.57 13.23
C HIS A 87 -9.74 -1.15 13.08
N PHE A 88 -10.21 -0.90 11.84
CA PHE A 88 -11.58 -0.48 11.57
C PHE A 88 -12.62 -1.58 11.83
N SER A 89 -12.31 -2.82 11.45
CA SER A 89 -13.24 -3.94 11.61
C SER A 89 -13.33 -4.46 13.04
N GLY A 90 -12.26 -4.28 13.83
CA GLY A 90 -12.17 -4.90 15.15
C GLY A 90 -12.26 -6.43 15.12
N ASP A 91 -12.00 -7.06 13.97
CA ASP A 91 -12.11 -8.51 13.82
C ASP A 91 -11.05 -9.22 14.66
N ASN A 92 -11.47 -10.06 15.59
CA ASN A 92 -10.59 -10.72 16.55
C ASN A 92 -9.53 -11.60 15.86
N ALA A 93 -9.93 -12.40 14.88
CA ALA A 93 -9.00 -13.29 14.18
C ALA A 93 -7.91 -12.52 13.44
N LEU A 94 -8.29 -11.39 12.83
CA LEU A 94 -7.36 -10.50 12.13
C LEU A 94 -6.46 -9.72 13.10
N LEU A 95 -7.02 -9.23 14.22
CA LEU A 95 -6.27 -8.54 15.27
C LEU A 95 -5.23 -9.45 15.90
N ASP A 96 -5.62 -10.69 16.24
CA ASP A 96 -4.73 -11.66 16.87
C ASP A 96 -3.61 -12.11 15.94
N ALA A 97 -3.92 -12.32 14.65
CA ALA A 97 -2.90 -12.65 13.65
C ALA A 97 -1.80 -11.57 13.57
N PHE A 98 -2.19 -10.28 13.53
CA PHE A 98 -1.21 -9.20 13.49
C PHE A 98 -0.45 -8.99 14.80
N LYS A 99 -1.10 -9.17 15.96
CA LYS A 99 -0.43 -9.07 17.27
C LYS A 99 0.60 -10.18 17.48
N ASN A 100 0.31 -11.37 16.95
CA ASN A 100 1.20 -12.53 17.02
C ASN A 100 2.22 -12.60 15.88
N SER A 101 2.30 -11.56 15.02
CA SER A 101 3.18 -11.52 13.86
C SER A 101 3.00 -12.73 12.91
N GLU A 102 1.77 -13.26 12.82
CA GLU A 102 1.45 -14.35 11.90
C GLU A 102 1.38 -13.84 10.45
N ASP A 103 1.75 -14.70 9.49
CA ASP A 103 1.50 -14.39 8.08
C ASP A 103 0.01 -14.41 7.78
N ILE A 104 -0.58 -13.22 7.64
CA ILE A 104 -2.02 -13.04 7.43
C ILE A 104 -2.54 -13.76 6.19
N HIS A 105 -1.74 -13.89 5.13
CA HIS A 105 -2.18 -14.60 3.94
C HIS A 105 -2.18 -16.11 4.15
N SER A 106 -1.21 -16.65 4.87
CA SER A 106 -1.19 -18.06 5.27
C SER A 106 -2.30 -18.36 6.28
N LYS A 107 -2.55 -17.46 7.24
CA LYS A 107 -3.67 -17.58 8.18
C LYS A 107 -5.01 -17.59 7.46
N THR A 108 -5.24 -16.66 6.54
CA THR A 108 -6.46 -16.62 5.73
C THR A 108 -6.59 -17.88 4.87
N ALA A 109 -5.51 -18.37 4.26
CA ALA A 109 -5.54 -19.61 3.49
C ALA A 109 -5.93 -20.80 4.36
N SER A 110 -5.33 -20.95 5.53
CA SER A 110 -5.66 -21.99 6.50
C SER A 110 -7.16 -21.98 6.83
N LEU A 111 -7.72 -20.81 7.13
CA LEU A 111 -9.12 -20.65 7.50
C LEU A 111 -10.07 -20.87 6.31
N VAL A 112 -9.80 -20.29 5.15
CA VAL A 112 -10.67 -20.35 3.97
C VAL A 112 -10.68 -21.73 3.34
N PHE A 113 -9.53 -22.42 3.29
CA PHE A 113 -9.40 -23.76 2.72
C PHE A 113 -9.59 -24.87 3.77
N ASN A 114 -9.77 -24.51 5.04
CA ASN A 114 -9.92 -25.44 6.17
C ASN A 114 -8.77 -26.46 6.23
N VAL A 115 -7.55 -25.96 6.17
CA VAL A 115 -6.32 -26.77 6.28
C VAL A 115 -5.44 -26.23 7.42
N PRO A 116 -4.68 -27.08 8.12
CA PRO A 116 -3.70 -26.63 9.11
C PRO A 116 -2.68 -25.66 8.48
N ILE A 117 -2.22 -24.68 9.25
CA ILE A 117 -1.33 -23.60 8.74
C ILE A 117 -0.01 -24.13 8.18
N ASP A 118 0.50 -25.21 8.75
CA ASP A 118 1.72 -25.90 8.30
C ASP A 118 1.54 -26.68 6.98
N LYS A 119 0.28 -26.88 6.54
CA LYS A 119 -0.10 -27.52 5.28
C LYS A 119 -0.58 -26.53 4.21
N VAL A 120 -0.48 -25.24 4.48
CA VAL A 120 -0.84 -24.23 3.48
C VAL A 120 0.19 -24.22 2.35
N LEU A 121 -0.28 -24.55 1.15
CA LEU A 121 0.55 -24.52 -0.06
C LEU A 121 0.77 -23.07 -0.55
N PRO A 122 1.88 -22.79 -1.25
CA PRO A 122 2.15 -21.46 -1.83
C PRO A 122 1.01 -20.92 -2.69
N GLU A 123 0.31 -21.79 -3.42
CA GLU A 123 -0.84 -21.43 -4.26
C GLU A 123 -2.05 -21.01 -3.42
N MET A 124 -2.31 -21.71 -2.31
CA MET A 124 -3.38 -21.34 -1.37
C MET A 124 -3.10 -19.97 -0.75
N ARG A 125 -1.85 -19.73 -0.34
CA ARG A 125 -1.40 -18.43 0.18
C ARG A 125 -1.55 -17.32 -0.86
N ARG A 126 -1.20 -17.61 -2.13
CA ARG A 126 -1.40 -16.65 -3.23
C ARG A 126 -2.89 -16.36 -3.46
N THR A 127 -3.75 -17.37 -3.45
CA THR A 127 -5.21 -17.20 -3.54
C THR A 127 -5.73 -16.36 -2.39
N ALA A 128 -5.35 -16.67 -1.15
CA ALA A 128 -5.73 -15.90 0.03
C ALA A 128 -5.26 -14.44 -0.04
N LYS A 129 -4.09 -14.16 -0.61
CA LYS A 129 -3.65 -12.79 -0.86
C LYS A 129 -4.60 -12.06 -1.81
N VAL A 130 -5.02 -12.70 -2.91
CA VAL A 130 -5.99 -12.12 -3.84
C VAL A 130 -7.35 -11.90 -3.16
N VAL A 131 -7.79 -12.84 -2.34
CA VAL A 131 -9.06 -12.74 -1.58
C VAL A 131 -9.00 -11.59 -0.58
N ASN A 132 -7.97 -11.49 0.26
CA ASN A 132 -7.80 -10.42 1.24
C ASN A 132 -7.89 -9.03 0.59
N PHE A 133 -7.09 -8.79 -0.47
CA PHE A 133 -7.13 -7.51 -1.17
C PHE A 133 -8.42 -7.32 -1.97
N GLY A 134 -8.92 -8.37 -2.62
CA GLY A 134 -10.17 -8.31 -3.37
C GLY A 134 -11.35 -7.85 -2.50
N ILE A 135 -11.53 -8.47 -1.34
CA ILE A 135 -12.61 -8.12 -0.39
C ILE A 135 -12.42 -6.71 0.15
N MET A 136 -11.21 -6.34 0.54
CA MET A 136 -10.87 -5.00 1.00
C MET A 136 -11.21 -3.92 -0.06
N TYR A 137 -11.10 -4.27 -1.35
CA TYR A 137 -11.47 -3.38 -2.47
C TYR A 137 -12.89 -3.58 -2.98
N GLY A 138 -13.74 -4.31 -2.24
CA GLY A 138 -15.14 -4.53 -2.57
C GLY A 138 -15.36 -5.38 -3.83
N ALA A 139 -14.45 -6.33 -4.10
CA ALA A 139 -14.63 -7.28 -5.20
C ALA A 139 -15.76 -8.26 -4.86
N GLY A 140 -16.73 -8.35 -5.77
CA GLY A 140 -17.76 -9.40 -5.69
C GLY A 140 -17.33 -10.69 -6.41
N PRO A 141 -18.19 -11.74 -6.39
CA PRO A 141 -17.88 -13.07 -6.93
C PRO A 141 -17.43 -13.06 -8.40
N PHE A 142 -17.99 -12.20 -9.22
CA PHE A 142 -17.62 -12.10 -10.63
C PHE A 142 -16.17 -11.66 -10.81
N ARG A 143 -15.77 -10.58 -10.13
CA ARG A 143 -14.38 -10.09 -10.22
C ARG A 143 -13.41 -11.08 -9.60
N MET A 144 -13.77 -11.67 -8.46
CA MET A 144 -12.95 -12.68 -7.79
C MET A 144 -12.73 -13.92 -8.68
N SER A 145 -13.77 -14.39 -9.38
CA SER A 145 -13.66 -15.53 -10.29
C SER A 145 -12.69 -15.25 -11.45
N GLN A 146 -12.70 -14.02 -11.97
CA GLN A 146 -11.76 -13.63 -13.03
C GLN A 146 -10.32 -13.51 -12.54
N GLU A 147 -10.11 -12.94 -11.36
CA GLU A 147 -8.76 -12.77 -10.78
C GLU A 147 -8.13 -14.11 -10.37
N LEU A 148 -8.94 -15.06 -9.92
CA LEU A 148 -8.49 -16.40 -9.51
C LEU A 148 -8.53 -17.44 -10.67
N GLY A 149 -9.20 -17.15 -11.77
CA GLY A 149 -9.37 -18.10 -12.88
C GLY A 149 -10.25 -19.31 -12.51
N ILE A 150 -11.25 -19.14 -11.61
CA ILE A 150 -12.14 -20.18 -11.11
C ILE A 150 -13.61 -19.90 -11.47
N PRO A 151 -14.50 -20.90 -11.42
CA PRO A 151 -15.93 -20.70 -11.58
C PRO A 151 -16.51 -19.68 -10.58
N ARG A 152 -17.56 -18.96 -10.98
CA ARG A 152 -18.18 -17.92 -10.14
C ARG A 152 -18.77 -18.50 -8.84
N ASN A 153 -19.31 -19.73 -8.89
CA ASN A 153 -19.85 -20.38 -7.70
C ASN A 153 -18.76 -20.66 -6.66
N ASP A 154 -17.58 -21.11 -7.11
CA ASP A 154 -16.44 -21.36 -6.23
C ASP A 154 -15.92 -20.05 -5.62
N ALA A 155 -15.87 -18.97 -6.41
CA ALA A 155 -15.53 -17.63 -5.92
C ALA A 155 -16.56 -17.14 -4.86
N SER A 156 -17.87 -17.42 -5.05
CA SER A 156 -18.90 -17.11 -4.05
C SER A 156 -18.66 -17.88 -2.75
N ALA A 157 -18.40 -19.18 -2.84
CA ALA A 157 -18.14 -20.02 -1.67
C ALA A 157 -16.88 -19.56 -0.89
N ILE A 158 -15.83 -19.16 -1.59
CA ILE A 158 -14.62 -18.57 -0.98
C ILE A 158 -14.95 -17.29 -0.21
N ILE A 159 -15.74 -16.39 -0.80
CA ILE A 159 -16.14 -15.12 -0.17
C ILE A 159 -17.03 -15.38 1.06
N GLU A 160 -17.99 -16.30 0.97
CA GLU A 160 -18.86 -16.67 2.07
C GLU A 160 -18.06 -17.28 3.23
N ASN A 161 -17.13 -18.20 2.93
CA ASN A 161 -16.25 -18.77 3.93
C ASN A 161 -15.34 -17.71 4.57
N TYR A 162 -14.79 -16.79 3.76
CA TYR A 162 -14.01 -15.68 4.28
C TYR A 162 -14.78 -14.84 5.31
N PHE A 163 -16.02 -14.46 5.03
CA PHE A 163 -16.83 -13.68 5.96
C PHE A 163 -17.30 -14.48 7.18
N THR A 164 -17.43 -15.79 7.05
CA THR A 164 -17.65 -16.67 8.20
C THR A 164 -16.46 -16.66 9.16
N GLN A 165 -15.24 -16.62 8.62
CA GLN A 165 -14.02 -16.57 9.42
C GLN A 165 -13.68 -15.14 9.93
N TYR A 166 -14.09 -14.11 9.21
CA TYR A 166 -13.85 -12.69 9.52
C TYR A 166 -15.16 -11.89 9.58
N PRO A 167 -16.06 -12.19 10.55
CA PRO A 167 -17.37 -11.52 10.64
C PRO A 167 -17.25 -10.02 10.93
N GLY A 168 -16.18 -9.60 11.63
CA GLY A 168 -15.90 -8.19 11.88
C GLY A 168 -15.65 -7.39 10.59
N ILE A 169 -14.99 -7.99 9.61
CA ILE A 169 -14.79 -7.35 8.30
C ILE A 169 -16.13 -7.17 7.57
N GLN A 170 -17.00 -8.18 7.59
CA GLN A 170 -18.33 -8.07 6.99
C GLN A 170 -19.16 -6.96 7.63
N ASN A 171 -19.15 -6.90 8.96
CA ASN A 171 -19.86 -5.85 9.73
C ASN A 171 -19.31 -4.44 9.38
N TYR A 172 -18.00 -4.29 9.30
CA TYR A 172 -17.37 -3.04 8.88
C TYR A 172 -17.82 -2.62 7.47
N ILE A 173 -17.81 -3.54 6.52
CA ILE A 173 -18.23 -3.26 5.14
C ILE A 173 -19.70 -2.80 5.12
N ASN A 174 -20.59 -3.53 5.78
CA ASN A 174 -22.01 -3.20 5.83
C ASN A 174 -22.26 -1.84 6.49
N SER A 175 -21.68 -1.60 7.65
CA SER A 175 -21.84 -0.33 8.38
C SER A 175 -21.26 0.86 7.61
N THR A 176 -20.17 0.66 6.88
CA THR A 176 -19.56 1.70 6.04
C THR A 176 -20.45 2.07 4.86
N ILE A 177 -21.09 1.07 4.22
CA ILE A 177 -22.06 1.31 3.14
C ILE A 177 -23.30 2.02 3.69
N GLU A 178 -23.83 1.61 4.84
CA GLU A 178 -24.97 2.26 5.48
C GLU A 178 -24.64 3.72 5.85
N LYS A 179 -23.46 3.97 6.43
CA LYS A 179 -22.97 5.33 6.70
C LYS A 179 -22.90 6.15 5.42
N ALA A 180 -22.32 5.60 4.34
CA ALA A 180 -22.25 6.31 3.07
C ALA A 180 -23.62 6.65 2.48
N ARG A 181 -24.61 5.78 2.64
CA ARG A 181 -26.01 6.01 2.21
C ARG A 181 -26.71 7.07 3.05
N LYS A 182 -26.46 7.08 4.36
CA LYS A 182 -27.08 8.01 5.32
C LYS A 182 -26.46 9.40 5.24
N ASP A 183 -25.12 9.46 5.30
CA ASP A 183 -24.37 10.69 5.48
C ASP A 183 -23.88 11.29 4.16
N ASN A 184 -23.95 10.53 3.03
CA ASN A 184 -23.40 10.86 1.72
C ASN A 184 -21.88 11.06 1.69
N TYR A 185 -21.16 10.61 2.71
CA TYR A 185 -19.69 10.59 2.76
C TYR A 185 -19.17 9.46 3.64
N VAL A 186 -17.89 9.17 3.48
CA VAL A 186 -17.08 8.35 4.38
C VAL A 186 -15.84 9.13 4.80
N GLU A 187 -15.18 8.69 5.88
CA GLU A 187 -14.03 9.41 6.45
C GLU A 187 -12.90 8.47 6.88
N THR A 188 -11.69 9.01 6.91
CA THR A 188 -10.49 8.34 7.41
C THR A 188 -10.43 8.40 8.94
N ILE A 189 -9.40 7.75 9.54
CA ILE A 189 -9.12 7.83 10.99
C ILE A 189 -8.92 9.28 11.44
N LEU A 190 -8.31 10.14 10.63
CA LEU A 190 -8.09 11.55 10.95
C LEU A 190 -9.22 12.49 10.49
N GLY A 191 -10.35 11.92 10.05
CA GLY A 191 -11.54 12.71 9.69
C GLY A 191 -11.51 13.34 8.30
N ARG A 192 -10.62 12.93 7.40
CA ARG A 192 -10.70 13.33 6.00
C ARG A 192 -11.96 12.75 5.37
N ARG A 193 -12.84 13.58 4.86
CA ARG A 193 -14.12 13.20 4.26
C ARG A 193 -14.02 13.07 2.74
N ARG A 194 -14.69 12.05 2.22
CA ARG A 194 -14.94 11.88 0.79
C ARG A 194 -16.43 11.76 0.54
N PRO A 195 -17.04 12.66 -0.25
CA PRO A 195 -18.43 12.52 -0.67
C PRO A 195 -18.64 11.25 -1.53
N ILE A 196 -19.79 10.59 -1.30
CA ILE A 196 -20.22 9.37 -2.01
C ILE A 196 -21.63 9.61 -2.57
N TRP A 197 -21.73 10.46 -3.57
CA TRP A 197 -23.00 10.96 -4.10
C TRP A 197 -23.92 9.88 -4.66
N ASP A 198 -23.35 8.82 -5.27
CA ASP A 198 -24.12 7.75 -5.90
C ASP A 198 -24.44 6.58 -4.94
N ALA A 199 -24.26 6.74 -3.62
CA ALA A 199 -24.54 5.68 -2.62
C ALA A 199 -26.00 5.22 -2.63
N ASN A 200 -26.93 6.13 -2.98
CA ASN A 200 -28.38 5.89 -3.09
C ASN A 200 -28.88 5.91 -4.54
N SER A 201 -28.00 5.77 -5.54
CA SER A 201 -28.41 5.81 -6.95
C SER A 201 -29.34 4.64 -7.31
N ASP A 202 -30.40 4.91 -8.05
CA ASP A 202 -31.27 3.88 -8.62
C ASP A 202 -30.54 3.00 -9.65
N ASN A 203 -29.50 3.55 -10.29
CA ASN A 203 -28.64 2.78 -11.18
C ASN A 203 -27.73 1.86 -10.38
N GLY A 204 -27.98 0.55 -10.47
CA GLY A 204 -27.24 -0.48 -9.75
C GLY A 204 -25.72 -0.50 -10.03
N LEU A 205 -25.28 -0.12 -11.23
CA LEU A 205 -23.84 -0.04 -11.55
C LEU A 205 -23.17 1.14 -10.84
N ARG A 206 -23.81 2.31 -10.83
CA ARG A 206 -23.33 3.49 -10.10
C ARG A 206 -23.30 3.23 -8.60
N ARG A 207 -24.40 2.68 -8.06
CA ARG A 207 -24.48 2.34 -6.65
C ARG A 207 -23.38 1.36 -6.20
N LYS A 208 -23.15 0.27 -6.95
CA LYS A 208 -22.05 -0.68 -6.65
C LYS A 208 -20.67 -0.04 -6.77
N ALA A 209 -20.47 0.89 -7.69
CA ALA A 209 -19.21 1.65 -7.77
C ALA A 209 -19.03 2.56 -6.56
N ALA A 210 -20.09 3.23 -6.12
CA ALA A 210 -20.10 4.07 -4.92
C ALA A 210 -19.83 3.25 -3.63
N GLU A 211 -20.43 2.08 -3.50
CA GLU A 211 -20.18 1.15 -2.38
C GLU A 211 -18.71 0.75 -2.31
N ARG A 212 -18.08 0.39 -3.44
CA ARG A 212 -16.64 0.11 -3.49
C ARG A 212 -15.79 1.32 -3.11
N MET A 213 -16.15 2.52 -3.55
CA MET A 213 -15.47 3.74 -3.14
C MET A 213 -15.62 4.00 -1.64
N ALA A 214 -16.79 3.72 -1.07
CA ALA A 214 -17.06 3.88 0.35
C ALA A 214 -16.20 2.92 1.21
N ILE A 215 -16.09 1.65 0.81
CA ILE A 215 -15.29 0.65 1.53
C ILE A 215 -13.79 1.01 1.49
N ASN A 216 -13.31 1.39 0.31
CA ASN A 216 -11.89 1.61 0.06
C ASN A 216 -11.33 2.88 0.68
N MET A 217 -12.11 3.96 0.66
CA MET A 217 -11.60 5.28 0.99
C MET A 217 -11.10 5.41 2.43
N PRO A 218 -11.80 4.92 3.46
CA PRO A 218 -11.31 5.00 4.83
C PRO A 218 -9.96 4.30 5.00
N ILE A 219 -9.78 3.14 4.36
CA ILE A 219 -8.57 2.33 4.47
C ILE A 219 -7.40 2.98 3.74
N GLN A 220 -7.54 3.24 2.45
CA GLN A 220 -6.49 3.85 1.64
C GLN A 220 -6.16 5.27 2.08
N GLY A 221 -7.18 6.03 2.48
CA GLY A 221 -7.00 7.39 2.97
C GLY A 221 -6.25 7.43 4.29
N SER A 222 -6.57 6.54 5.23
CA SER A 222 -5.85 6.45 6.50
C SER A 222 -4.40 6.01 6.32
N ALA A 223 -4.12 5.05 5.42
CA ALA A 223 -2.77 4.68 5.06
C ALA A 223 -1.99 5.86 4.44
N ALA A 224 -2.65 6.64 3.56
CA ALA A 224 -2.04 7.84 2.97
C ALA A 224 -1.77 8.95 3.99
N GLU A 225 -2.60 9.10 4.99
CA GLU A 225 -2.39 10.05 6.10
C GLU A 225 -1.24 9.60 6.98
N MET A 226 -1.16 8.30 7.26
CA MET A 226 -0.12 7.68 8.09
C MET A 226 1.27 7.92 7.49
N ILE A 227 1.48 7.61 6.22
CA ILE A 227 2.78 7.82 5.57
C ILE A 227 3.16 9.30 5.51
N LYS A 228 2.20 10.21 5.31
CA LYS A 228 2.46 11.66 5.34
C LYS A 228 2.86 12.16 6.72
N LEU A 229 2.23 11.65 7.78
CA LEU A 229 2.63 11.97 9.15
C LEU A 229 4.05 11.49 9.42
N ALA A 230 4.39 10.26 8.99
CA ALA A 230 5.75 9.74 9.07
C ALA A 230 6.75 10.65 8.33
N MET A 231 6.46 11.00 7.06
CA MET A 231 7.31 11.89 6.26
C MET A 231 7.60 13.23 6.96
N VAL A 232 6.56 13.86 7.53
CA VAL A 232 6.72 15.16 8.22
C VAL A 232 7.56 15.01 9.50
N ARG A 233 7.36 13.94 10.27
CA ARG A 233 8.14 13.68 11.49
C ARG A 233 9.59 13.36 11.15
N ILE A 234 9.84 12.47 10.21
CA ILE A 234 11.18 12.09 9.74
C ILE A 234 11.93 13.34 9.26
N HIS A 235 11.29 14.18 8.42
CA HIS A 235 11.92 15.41 7.94
C HIS A 235 12.34 16.35 9.08
N LYS A 236 11.48 16.53 10.10
CA LYS A 236 11.80 17.34 11.26
C LYS A 236 12.97 16.76 12.07
N GLU A 237 13.01 15.45 12.25
CA GLU A 237 14.09 14.79 12.99
C GLU A 237 15.42 14.80 12.19
N ILE A 238 15.40 14.68 10.86
CA ILE A 238 16.58 14.86 10.02
C ILE A 238 17.18 16.25 10.23
N ILE A 239 16.36 17.30 10.18
CA ILE A 239 16.83 18.69 10.40
C ILE A 239 17.35 18.89 11.82
N LYS A 240 16.61 18.42 12.82
CA LYS A 240 16.95 18.57 14.24
C LYS A 240 18.28 17.90 14.62
N ASN A 241 18.60 16.78 13.99
CA ASN A 241 19.83 16.02 14.22
C ASN A 241 20.95 16.42 13.23
N ASP A 242 20.77 17.47 12.44
CA ASP A 242 21.73 17.97 11.44
C ASP A 242 22.26 16.88 10.48
N LEU A 243 21.36 15.97 10.04
CA LEU A 243 21.71 14.89 9.13
C LEU A 243 21.76 15.39 7.67
N GLU A 244 22.72 14.86 6.92
CA GLU A 244 22.85 15.10 5.49
C GLU A 244 21.85 14.29 4.66
N SER A 245 21.31 13.22 5.24
CA SER A 245 20.32 12.31 4.65
C SER A 245 19.11 13.04 4.10
N LYS A 246 18.54 12.53 3.00
CA LYS A 246 17.41 13.16 2.31
C LYS A 246 16.33 12.15 1.92
N LEU A 247 15.08 12.47 2.24
CA LEU A 247 13.92 11.81 1.65
C LEU A 247 13.80 12.25 0.18
N VAL A 248 13.96 11.33 -0.76
CA VAL A 248 13.98 11.63 -2.21
C VAL A 248 12.74 11.18 -2.95
N MET A 249 12.07 10.11 -2.51
CA MET A 249 10.85 9.61 -3.16
C MET A 249 9.88 9.01 -2.15
N GLN A 250 8.59 9.06 -2.51
CA GLN A 250 7.51 8.30 -1.88
C GLN A 250 6.76 7.52 -2.96
N ILE A 251 6.68 6.20 -2.82
CA ILE A 251 6.08 5.30 -3.80
C ILE A 251 5.12 4.35 -3.09
N HIS A 252 3.82 4.54 -3.28
CA HIS A 252 2.77 3.81 -2.56
C HIS A 252 2.94 3.92 -1.04
N ASP A 253 3.39 2.87 -0.38
CA ASP A 253 3.58 2.78 1.06
C ASP A 253 5.08 2.81 1.45
N GLU A 254 5.98 3.08 0.46
CA GLU A 254 7.43 3.08 0.55
C GLU A 254 7.99 4.51 0.60
N LEU A 255 8.98 4.74 1.46
CA LEU A 255 9.80 5.94 1.53
C LEU A 255 11.25 5.61 1.14
N ILE A 256 11.84 6.42 0.26
CA ILE A 256 13.19 6.21 -0.25
C ILE A 256 14.06 7.40 0.14
N PHE A 257 15.20 7.09 0.74
CA PHE A 257 16.19 8.08 1.18
C PHE A 257 17.51 7.84 0.49
N GLU A 258 18.29 8.90 0.31
CA GLU A 258 19.73 8.86 0.05
C GLU A 258 20.48 9.38 1.28
N PHE A 259 21.58 8.74 1.65
CA PHE A 259 22.29 9.05 2.88
C PHE A 259 23.79 8.68 2.83
N PRO A 260 24.69 9.39 3.55
CA PRO A 260 26.09 9.01 3.69
C PRO A 260 26.24 7.83 4.67
N ASP A 261 27.16 6.89 4.41
CA ASP A 261 27.40 5.70 5.23
C ASP A 261 27.48 5.96 6.74
N LYS A 262 28.07 7.10 7.13
CA LYS A 262 28.19 7.49 8.55
C LYS A 262 26.86 7.72 9.28
N GLU A 263 25.76 7.88 8.55
CA GLU A 263 24.43 8.14 9.11
C GLU A 263 23.51 6.91 9.08
N GLU A 264 23.99 5.76 8.58
CA GLU A 264 23.18 4.55 8.37
C GLU A 264 22.37 4.16 9.61
N GLU A 265 23.04 3.89 10.73
CA GLU A 265 22.38 3.43 11.96
C GLU A 265 21.38 4.44 12.51
N VAL A 266 21.74 5.72 12.50
CA VAL A 266 20.89 6.79 13.02
C VAL A 266 19.67 6.99 12.13
N LEU A 267 19.85 7.01 10.81
CA LEU A 267 18.76 7.21 9.85
C LEU A 267 17.78 6.05 9.88
N VAL A 268 18.27 4.80 9.84
CA VAL A 268 17.42 3.60 9.87
C VAL A 268 16.52 3.62 11.11
N ARG A 269 17.12 3.79 12.29
CA ARG A 269 16.35 3.86 13.55
C ARG A 269 15.32 4.98 13.52
N LEU A 270 15.74 6.18 13.07
CA LEU A 270 14.85 7.35 12.97
C LEU A 270 13.67 7.09 12.03
N VAL A 271 13.92 6.51 10.85
CA VAL A 271 12.90 6.23 9.85
C VAL A 271 11.93 5.18 10.35
N VAL A 272 12.43 4.02 10.82
CA VAL A 272 11.59 2.92 11.32
C VAL A 272 10.75 3.38 12.49
N ASP A 273 11.35 4.01 13.52
CA ASP A 273 10.62 4.48 14.71
C ASP A 273 9.49 5.48 14.34
N ASN A 274 9.75 6.41 13.44
CA ASN A 274 8.74 7.39 13.04
C ASN A 274 7.64 6.80 12.15
N MET A 275 7.95 5.83 11.31
CA MET A 275 6.95 5.12 10.51
C MET A 275 6.08 4.21 11.39
N GLU A 276 6.66 3.37 12.24
CA GLU A 276 5.92 2.45 13.11
C GLU A 276 5.06 3.18 14.16
N ASN A 277 5.48 4.37 14.59
CA ASN A 277 4.74 5.21 15.52
C ASN A 277 3.98 6.37 14.87
N ALA A 278 3.80 6.34 13.53
CA ALA A 278 3.10 7.42 12.83
C ALA A 278 1.66 7.61 13.29
N MET A 279 0.97 6.51 13.57
CA MET A 279 -0.42 6.50 14.04
C MET A 279 -0.66 5.31 14.98
N LYS A 280 -1.47 5.51 16.01
CA LYS A 280 -1.84 4.43 16.93
C LYS A 280 -3.01 3.62 16.36
N LEU A 281 -2.76 2.37 16.01
CA LEU A 281 -3.78 1.39 15.62
C LEU A 281 -4.00 0.34 16.73
N SER A 282 -5.01 -0.52 16.55
CA SER A 282 -5.27 -1.68 17.43
C SER A 282 -4.28 -2.83 17.21
N VAL A 283 -3.44 -2.73 16.19
CA VAL A 283 -2.36 -3.66 15.83
C VAL A 283 -1.07 -2.88 15.62
N PRO A 284 0.12 -3.49 15.81
CA PRO A 284 1.38 -2.80 15.56
C PRO A 284 1.50 -2.45 14.08
N LEU A 285 2.14 -1.33 13.77
CA LEU A 285 2.68 -1.05 12.46
C LEU A 285 4.06 -1.69 12.37
N VAL A 286 4.40 -2.24 11.22
CA VAL A 286 5.69 -2.88 10.96
C VAL A 286 6.25 -2.32 9.68
N VAL A 287 7.54 -2.02 9.68
CA VAL A 287 8.28 -1.49 8.54
C VAL A 287 9.37 -2.47 8.13
N ASP A 288 9.33 -2.90 6.90
CA ASP A 288 10.42 -3.62 6.26
C ASP A 288 11.35 -2.60 5.63
N TYR A 289 12.67 -2.78 5.75
CA TYR A 289 13.64 -1.89 5.14
C TYR A 289 14.80 -2.65 4.52
N GLY A 290 15.43 -2.03 3.54
CA GLY A 290 16.67 -2.52 2.93
C GLY A 290 17.58 -1.36 2.55
N ILE A 291 18.87 -1.67 2.40
CA ILE A 291 19.93 -0.71 2.07
C ILE A 291 20.74 -1.27 0.90
N GLY A 292 21.13 -0.41 -0.02
CA GLY A 292 21.96 -0.79 -1.16
C GLY A 292 22.52 0.42 -1.89
N ASP A 293 23.38 0.15 -2.87
CA ASP A 293 23.94 1.19 -3.72
C ASP A 293 22.94 1.70 -4.76
N SER A 294 21.88 0.95 -4.96
CA SER A 294 20.75 1.28 -5.85
C SER A 294 19.40 0.95 -5.19
N TRP A 295 18.34 1.53 -5.71
CA TRP A 295 16.98 1.17 -5.27
C TRP A 295 16.64 -0.31 -5.52
N TYR A 296 17.28 -0.95 -6.52
CA TYR A 296 17.13 -2.38 -6.77
C TYR A 296 17.65 -3.25 -5.63
N GLU A 297 18.78 -2.88 -5.05
CA GLU A 297 19.41 -3.61 -3.94
C GLU A 297 18.75 -3.32 -2.60
N ALA A 298 18.21 -2.11 -2.46
CA ALA A 298 17.54 -1.65 -1.24
C ALA A 298 16.09 -2.17 -1.09
N HIS A 299 15.51 -2.90 -2.10
CA HIS A 299 14.09 -3.26 -2.10
C HIS A 299 13.83 -4.77 -2.11
#